data_d6182e26a9204a879a29d84d2759ea62
#
_entry.id   d6182e26a9204a879a29d84d2759ea62
#
_cell.length_a   1.000
_cell.length_b   1.000
_cell.length_c   1.000
_cell.angle_alpha   90.00
_cell.angle_beta   90.00
_cell.angle_gamma   90.00
#
_symmetry.space_group_name_H-M   'P 1'
#
loop_
_entity.id
_entity.type
_entity.pdbx_description
1 polymer ?
#
loop_
_entity_poly.entity_id
_entity_poly.type
_entity_poly.pdbx_seq_one_letter_code
_entity_poly.pdbx_strand_id
1 'polypeptide(L)'
;MDKKFLKKIIAQSPEDLQMISACCSEGKVKISDIKYLPSNKIFLISILRKDRENEDDNKIINSIIKFEFVQSTKSKNIDQNEPETELELLAIDLFKREHNFEITLLFSKNRFITLTSEIIEAVLE
;
A
#
# COMPACT_ATOMS: atom_id res chain seq x y z
N MET A 1 16.84 12.35 25.41
CA MET A 1 15.59 11.68 25.07
C MET A 1 15.44 11.54 23.58
N ASP A 2 15.28 10.36 23.19
CA ASP A 2 15.14 10.11 21.77
C ASP A 2 13.72 10.34 21.34
N LYS A 3 13.56 11.36 20.57
CA LYS A 3 12.30 11.52 19.86
C LYS A 3 12.28 10.52 18.73
N LYS A 4 11.45 9.53 18.88
CA LYS A 4 11.15 8.69 17.74
C LYS A 4 10.33 9.51 16.77
N PHE A 5 10.99 9.95 15.73
CA PHE A 5 10.26 10.50 14.63
C PHE A 5 9.62 9.32 13.91
N LEU A 6 8.30 9.28 13.94
CA LEU A 6 7.59 8.39 13.05
C LEU A 6 7.89 8.88 11.65
N LYS A 7 8.67 8.11 10.93
CA LYS A 7 8.96 8.44 9.54
C LYS A 7 7.70 8.22 8.74
N LYS A 8 7.20 9.31 8.18
CA LYS A 8 6.09 9.26 7.24
C LYS A 8 6.64 9.53 5.87
N ILE A 9 6.21 8.74 4.90
CA ILE A 9 6.43 9.05 3.50
C ILE A 9 5.09 9.43 2.93
N ILE A 10 4.99 10.69 2.48
CA ILE A 10 3.77 11.21 1.88
C ILE A 10 3.98 11.22 0.38
N ALA A 11 3.06 10.60 -0.34
CA ALA A 11 3.14 10.48 -1.79
C ALA A 11 2.03 11.30 -2.43
N GLN A 12 2.42 12.31 -3.21
CA GLN A 12 1.51 13.16 -3.99
C GLN A 12 1.92 13.22 -5.45
N SER A 13 2.89 12.41 -5.83
CA SER A 13 3.41 12.35 -7.19
C SER A 13 3.74 10.90 -7.54
N PRO A 14 3.89 10.59 -8.84
CA PRO A 14 4.31 9.24 -9.24
C PRO A 14 5.65 8.83 -8.62
N GLU A 15 6.59 9.74 -8.51
CA GLU A 15 7.92 9.47 -7.96
C GLU A 15 7.82 9.11 -6.48
N ASP A 16 7.00 9.84 -5.73
CA ASP A 16 6.79 9.57 -4.32
C ASP A 16 6.15 8.20 -4.12
N LEU A 17 5.20 7.86 -4.98
CA LEU A 17 4.52 6.57 -4.89
C LEU A 17 5.50 5.43 -5.15
N GLN A 18 6.46 5.63 -6.06
CA GLN A 18 7.52 4.64 -6.31
C GLN A 18 8.40 4.45 -5.08
N MET A 19 8.62 5.51 -4.30
CA MET A 19 9.35 5.37 -3.04
C MET A 19 8.62 4.47 -2.07
N ILE A 20 7.31 4.65 -1.94
CA ILE A 20 6.51 3.77 -1.08
C ILE A 20 6.57 2.33 -1.60
N SER A 21 6.46 2.15 -2.91
CA SER A 21 6.56 0.83 -3.53
C SER A 21 7.88 0.15 -3.18
N ALA A 22 8.98 0.87 -3.29
CA ALA A 22 10.31 0.35 -2.98
C ALA A 22 10.44 -0.01 -1.49
N CYS A 23 9.93 0.84 -0.61
CA CYS A 23 10.00 0.59 0.83
C CYS A 23 9.19 -0.62 1.26
N CYS A 24 8.15 -0.95 0.53
CA CYS A 24 7.21 -2.00 0.89
C CYS A 24 7.38 -3.29 0.10
N SER A 25 8.32 -3.32 -0.86
CA SER A 25 8.59 -4.50 -1.68
C SER A 25 8.91 -5.70 -0.79
N GLU A 26 8.33 -6.83 -1.10
CA GLU A 26 8.43 -8.09 -0.37
C GLU A 26 7.74 -8.09 0.99
N GLY A 27 7.04 -7.01 1.31
CA GLY A 27 6.26 -6.94 2.56
C GLY A 27 5.09 -7.91 2.55
N LYS A 28 4.65 -8.30 3.75
CA LYS A 28 3.59 -9.29 3.93
C LYS A 28 2.33 -8.63 4.42
N VAL A 29 1.21 -8.96 3.78
CA VAL A 29 -0.10 -8.40 4.09
C VAL A 29 -1.09 -9.54 4.24
N LYS A 30 -1.79 -9.61 5.36
CA LYS A 30 -2.91 -10.55 5.48
C LYS A 30 -4.14 -9.96 4.82
N ILE A 31 -4.95 -10.81 4.21
CA ILE A 31 -6.19 -10.34 3.57
C ILE A 31 -7.07 -9.60 4.58
N SER A 32 -7.12 -10.06 5.83
CA SER A 32 -7.89 -9.39 6.89
C SER A 32 -7.40 -7.98 7.22
N ASP A 33 -6.18 -7.64 6.83
CA ASP A 33 -5.60 -6.32 7.08
C ASP A 33 -5.76 -5.36 5.91
N ILE A 34 -6.58 -5.73 4.93
CA ILE A 34 -6.91 -4.90 3.78
C ILE A 34 -8.31 -4.35 3.99
N LYS A 35 -8.46 -3.02 3.97
CA LYS A 35 -9.74 -2.38 4.24
C LYS A 35 -10.01 -1.24 3.27
N TYR A 36 -11.22 -1.21 2.78
CA TYR A 36 -11.70 -0.09 1.98
C TYR A 36 -12.89 0.54 2.69
N LEU A 37 -12.81 1.86 2.90
CA LEU A 37 -13.85 2.65 3.54
C LEU A 37 -14.47 3.58 2.49
N PRO A 38 -15.48 3.12 1.76
CA PRO A 38 -16.00 3.89 0.62
C PRO A 38 -16.61 5.23 0.98
N SER A 39 -17.22 5.33 2.16
CA SER A 39 -17.80 6.60 2.62
C SER A 39 -16.74 7.68 2.79
N ASN A 40 -15.53 7.29 3.16
CA ASN A 40 -14.41 8.20 3.38
C ASN A 40 -13.46 8.23 2.19
N LYS A 41 -13.67 7.36 1.21
CA LYS A 41 -12.80 7.20 0.05
C LYS A 41 -11.36 6.85 0.47
N ILE A 42 -11.23 6.03 1.50
CA ILE A 42 -9.92 5.64 2.06
C ILE A 42 -9.71 4.14 1.88
N PHE A 43 -8.52 3.78 1.42
CA PHE A 43 -8.09 2.39 1.33
C PHE A 43 -6.84 2.21 2.20
N LEU A 44 -6.86 1.18 3.05
CA LEU A 44 -5.79 0.94 4.03
C LEU A 44 -5.28 -0.49 3.91
N ILE A 45 -3.97 -0.65 4.04
CA ILE A 45 -3.38 -1.96 4.28
C ILE A 45 -2.35 -1.87 5.41
N SER A 46 -2.31 -2.91 6.26
CA SER A 46 -1.22 -3.10 7.22
C SER A 46 -0.22 -4.06 6.61
N ILE A 47 1.05 -3.74 6.71
CA ILE A 47 2.10 -4.50 6.05
C ILE A 47 3.29 -4.70 6.99
N LEU A 48 3.78 -5.93 7.06
CA LEU A 48 5.04 -6.25 7.73
C LEU A 48 6.14 -6.17 6.69
N ARG A 49 7.10 -5.29 6.90
CA ARG A 49 8.14 -5.01 5.92
C ARG A 49 9.49 -4.77 6.59
N LYS A 50 10.54 -4.85 5.79
CA LYS A 50 11.86 -4.46 6.26
C LYS A 50 11.94 -2.95 6.41
N ASP A 51 12.58 -2.52 7.49
CA ASP A 51 12.82 -1.09 7.72
C ASP A 51 13.99 -0.64 6.85
N ARG A 52 13.69 -0.29 5.61
CA ARG A 52 14.71 0.11 4.63
C ARG A 52 15.17 1.55 4.80
N GLU A 53 14.48 2.31 5.65
CA GLU A 53 14.83 3.71 5.94
C GLU A 53 15.85 3.82 7.07
N ASN A 54 16.17 2.70 7.72
CA ASN A 54 17.15 2.65 8.80
C ASN A 54 18.38 1.87 8.35
N GLU A 55 19.54 2.23 8.94
CA GLU A 55 20.78 1.52 8.62
C GLU A 55 20.75 0.05 9.06
N ASP A 56 19.96 -0.24 10.08
CA ASP A 56 19.78 -1.61 10.56
C ASP A 56 18.64 -2.24 9.78
N ASP A 57 18.93 -2.65 8.55
CA ASP A 57 17.95 -3.12 7.59
C ASP A 57 17.42 -4.54 7.86
N ASN A 58 17.86 -5.19 8.94
CA ASN A 58 17.35 -6.52 9.30
C ASN A 58 16.07 -6.45 10.13
N LYS A 59 15.66 -5.26 10.49
CA LYS A 59 14.50 -5.09 11.35
C LYS A 59 13.22 -5.15 10.54
N ILE A 60 12.27 -5.95 11.04
CA ILE A 60 10.91 -6.03 10.47
C ILE A 60 10.02 -5.10 11.26
N ILE A 61 9.30 -4.24 10.57
CA ILE A 61 8.37 -3.31 11.19
C ILE A 61 6.99 -3.45 10.58
N ASN A 62 5.99 -3.09 11.38
CA ASN A 62 4.62 -3.03 10.90
C ASN A 62 4.30 -1.60 10.48
N SER A 63 3.80 -1.45 9.27
CA SER A 63 3.47 -0.13 8.72
C SER A 63 2.06 -0.16 8.16
N ILE A 64 1.51 1.03 7.95
CA ILE A 64 0.22 1.19 7.31
C ILE A 64 0.42 2.05 6.07
N ILE A 65 -0.13 1.59 4.94
CA ILE A 65 -0.23 2.43 3.76
C ILE A 65 -1.69 2.87 3.65
N LYS A 66 -1.89 4.17 3.64
CA LYS A 66 -3.22 4.76 3.50
C LYS A 66 -3.30 5.51 2.17
N PHE A 67 -4.30 5.18 1.36
CA PHE A 67 -4.60 5.89 0.13
C PHE A 67 -5.90 6.66 0.32
N GLU A 68 -5.90 7.94 -0.06
CA GLU A 68 -7.08 8.79 0.04
C GLU A 68 -7.64 9.10 -1.35
N PHE A 69 -8.87 9.57 -1.37
CA PHE A 69 -9.59 9.91 -2.61
C PHE A 69 -9.80 8.70 -3.52
N VAL A 70 -9.93 7.52 -2.92
CA VAL A 70 -10.15 6.28 -3.65
C VAL A 70 -11.63 6.13 -3.96
N GLN A 71 -11.97 6.17 -5.24
CA GLN A 71 -13.35 6.10 -5.71
C GLN A 71 -13.88 4.67 -5.75
N SER A 72 -13.01 3.72 -6.09
CA SER A 72 -13.39 2.32 -6.19
C SER A 72 -12.19 1.41 -6.09
N THR A 73 -12.44 0.15 -5.76
CA THR A 73 -11.40 -0.88 -5.70
C THR A 73 -11.87 -2.12 -6.45
N LYS A 74 -10.93 -2.81 -7.08
CA LYS A 74 -11.16 -4.11 -7.70
C LYS A 74 -10.02 -5.03 -7.27
N SER A 75 -10.35 -6.29 -6.99
CA SER A 75 -9.32 -7.27 -6.67
C SER A 75 -9.41 -8.46 -7.60
N LYS A 76 -8.30 -9.14 -7.79
CA LYS A 76 -8.24 -10.37 -8.58
C LYS A 76 -7.45 -11.42 -7.81
N ASN A 77 -8.02 -12.61 -7.75
CA ASN A 77 -7.42 -13.79 -7.11
C ASN A 77 -7.19 -13.61 -5.62
N ILE A 78 -8.00 -12.77 -4.98
CA ILE A 78 -7.96 -12.57 -3.54
C ILE A 78 -9.28 -13.06 -2.96
N ASP A 79 -9.21 -14.11 -2.13
CA ASP A 79 -10.39 -14.74 -1.55
C ASP A 79 -10.62 -14.20 -0.14
N GLN A 80 -11.66 -13.37 0.01
CA GLN A 80 -11.98 -12.78 1.30
C GLN A 80 -12.51 -13.79 2.31
N ASN A 81 -12.86 -14.99 1.87
CA ASN A 81 -13.26 -16.08 2.77
C ASN A 81 -12.06 -16.74 3.44
N GLU A 82 -10.85 -16.35 3.06
CA GLU A 82 -9.61 -16.83 3.66
C GLU A 82 -8.81 -15.64 4.22
N PRO A 83 -9.32 -15.03 5.31
CA PRO A 83 -8.74 -13.76 5.80
C PRO A 83 -7.33 -13.87 6.33
N GLU A 84 -6.90 -15.08 6.73
CA GLU A 84 -5.57 -15.27 7.26
C GLU A 84 -4.51 -15.53 6.20
N THR A 85 -4.90 -15.60 4.94
CA THR A 85 -3.95 -15.77 3.83
C THR A 85 -3.03 -14.57 3.77
N GLU A 86 -1.73 -14.85 3.71
CA GLU A 86 -0.70 -13.82 3.63
C GLU A 86 -0.31 -13.57 2.19
N LEU A 87 -0.34 -12.32 1.78
CA LEU A 87 0.05 -11.88 0.45
C LEU A 87 1.43 -11.23 0.52
N GLU A 88 2.22 -11.41 -0.50
CA GLU A 88 3.51 -10.72 -0.60
C GLU A 88 3.39 -9.59 -1.61
N LEU A 89 3.62 -8.36 -1.17
CA LEU A 89 3.57 -7.20 -2.06
C LEU A 89 4.84 -7.13 -2.88
N LEU A 90 4.69 -7.09 -4.20
CA LEU A 90 5.83 -7.01 -5.11
C LEU A 90 6.09 -5.58 -5.56
N ALA A 91 5.03 -4.85 -5.89
CA ALA A 91 5.19 -3.48 -6.40
C ALA A 91 3.86 -2.74 -6.35
N ILE A 92 3.93 -1.42 -6.45
CA ILE A 92 2.78 -0.55 -6.62
C ILE A 92 2.99 0.18 -7.95
N ASP A 93 2.08 -0.03 -8.89
CA ASP A 93 2.12 0.60 -10.21
C ASP A 93 1.08 1.69 -10.32
N LEU A 94 1.36 2.65 -11.19
CA LEU A 94 0.47 3.78 -11.41
C LEU A 94 0.22 3.98 -12.89
N PHE A 95 -1.07 4.13 -13.24
CA PHE A 95 -1.48 4.55 -14.58
C PHE A 95 -2.29 5.82 -14.50
N LYS A 96 -1.90 6.81 -15.27
CA LYS A 96 -2.68 8.03 -15.39
C LYS A 96 -3.77 7.83 -16.45
N ARG A 97 -5.01 8.06 -16.06
CA ARG A 97 -6.15 8.07 -16.96
C ARG A 97 -6.53 9.51 -17.29
N GLU A 98 -7.55 9.67 -18.11
CA GLU A 98 -7.99 11.01 -18.55
C GLU A 98 -8.44 11.88 -17.38
N HIS A 99 -9.19 11.30 -16.42
CA HIS A 99 -9.77 12.06 -15.32
C HIS A 99 -9.38 11.54 -13.94
N ASN A 100 -8.59 10.47 -13.89
CA ASN A 100 -8.21 9.87 -12.61
C ASN A 100 -6.93 9.06 -12.77
N PHE A 101 -6.57 8.36 -11.69
CA PHE A 101 -5.40 7.47 -11.66
C PHE A 101 -5.84 6.08 -11.29
N GLU A 102 -5.17 5.07 -11.85
CA GLU A 102 -5.30 3.70 -11.40
C GLU A 102 -4.02 3.31 -10.69
N ILE A 103 -4.16 2.93 -9.42
CA ILE A 103 -3.05 2.46 -8.60
C ILE A 103 -3.23 0.97 -8.41
N THR A 104 -2.26 0.18 -8.87
CA THR A 104 -2.33 -1.27 -8.79
C THR A 104 -1.32 -1.80 -7.78
N LEU A 105 -1.82 -2.49 -6.77
CA LEU A 105 -0.99 -3.21 -5.82
C LEU A 105 -0.80 -4.62 -6.36
N LEU A 106 0.44 -4.94 -6.72
CA LEU A 106 0.79 -6.24 -7.29
C LEU A 106 1.32 -7.15 -6.19
N PHE A 107 0.65 -8.28 -6.01
CA PHE A 107 1.06 -9.29 -5.05
C PHE A 107 1.55 -10.53 -5.77
N SER A 108 2.28 -11.37 -5.06
CA SER A 108 2.74 -12.66 -5.59
C SER A 108 1.56 -13.55 -5.98
N LYS A 109 1.85 -14.57 -6.79
CA LYS A 109 0.87 -15.56 -7.23
C LYS A 109 -0.25 -14.97 -8.07
N ASN A 110 0.08 -13.96 -8.86
CA ASN A 110 -0.86 -13.35 -9.81
C ASN A 110 -2.11 -12.76 -9.14
N ARG A 111 -1.90 -12.10 -8.00
CA ARG A 111 -2.96 -11.42 -7.24
C ARG A 111 -2.75 -9.92 -7.33
N PHE A 112 -3.84 -9.16 -7.45
CA PHE A 112 -3.72 -7.70 -7.43
C PHE A 112 -4.98 -7.01 -6.97
N ILE A 113 -4.77 -5.78 -6.51
CA ILE A 113 -5.85 -4.86 -6.16
C ILE A 113 -5.62 -3.58 -6.96
N THR A 114 -6.63 -3.14 -7.67
CA THR A 114 -6.58 -1.89 -8.42
C THR A 114 -7.48 -0.86 -7.76
N LEU A 115 -6.89 0.29 -7.44
CA LEU A 115 -7.59 1.42 -6.87
C LEU A 115 -7.80 2.46 -7.96
N THR A 116 -9.01 3.00 -8.08
CA THR A 116 -9.27 4.16 -8.93
C THR A 116 -9.32 5.37 -8.02
N SER A 117 -8.46 6.35 -8.25
CA SER A 117 -8.29 7.50 -7.37
C SER A 117 -8.37 8.80 -8.15
N GLU A 118 -8.99 9.81 -7.54
CA GLU A 118 -9.10 11.12 -8.16
C GLU A 118 -7.73 11.79 -8.28
N ILE A 119 -6.93 11.65 -7.25
CA ILE A 119 -5.57 12.21 -7.19
C ILE A 119 -4.66 11.21 -6.52
N ILE A 120 -3.35 11.46 -6.58
CA ILE A 120 -2.38 10.67 -5.83
C ILE A 120 -2.26 11.29 -4.44
N GLU A 121 -2.70 10.55 -3.44
CA GLU A 121 -2.56 10.96 -2.05
C GLU A 121 -2.42 9.70 -1.21
N ALA A 122 -1.20 9.39 -0.82
CA ALA A 122 -0.92 8.20 -0.02
C ALA A 122 0.09 8.51 1.08
N VAL A 123 0.01 7.76 2.16
CA VAL A 123 0.92 7.92 3.29
C VAL A 123 1.37 6.54 3.74
N LEU A 124 2.67 6.38 3.88
CA LEU A 124 3.28 5.22 4.53
C LEU A 124 3.72 5.66 5.93
N GLU A 125 3.18 5.02 6.94
CA GLU A 125 3.61 5.32 8.30
C GLU A 125 3.73 4.08 9.21
#